data_6c85a572061a7b15df087c5905a52aa2
#
_entry.id   6c85a572061a7b15df087c5905a52aa2
#
_cell.length_a   1.000
_cell.length_b   1.000
_cell.length_c   1.000
_cell.angle_alpha   90.00
_cell.angle_beta   90.00
_cell.angle_gamma   90.00
#
_symmetry.space_group_name_H-M   'P 1'
#
loop_
_entity.id
_entity.type
_entity.pdbx_description
1 polymer ?
#
loop_
_entity_poly.entity_id
_entity_poly.type
_entity_poly.pdbx_seq_one_letter_code
_entity_poly.pdbx_strand_id
1 'polypeptide(L)'
;MPVSPSFQTFVVDQLSRVVPQARARRMFGGVGIYSGKVFFALIADDTLYFKVDDSNQADFEARQMGPFRPYGYEGEVMQYYQVPDDLLEDVEALRPWVEKALAVATRASK
;
A
#
# COMPACT_ATOMS: atom_id res chain seq x y z
N MET A 1 -6.57 5.60 13.67
CA MET A 1 -5.47 5.95 12.76
C MET A 1 -5.96 6.92 11.71
N PRO A 2 -5.75 8.20 11.93
CA PRO A 2 -6.33 9.20 11.05
C PRO A 2 -5.64 9.22 9.67
N VAL A 3 -6.45 9.47 8.66
CA VAL A 3 -5.97 9.66 7.30
C VAL A 3 -6.51 11.01 6.83
N SER A 4 -5.61 11.93 6.49
CA SER A 4 -6.05 13.25 6.02
C SER A 4 -6.62 13.14 4.60
N PRO A 5 -7.70 13.90 4.29
CA PRO A 5 -8.27 13.85 2.94
C PRO A 5 -7.29 14.23 1.85
N SER A 6 -6.39 15.17 2.12
CA SER A 6 -5.40 15.58 1.11
C SER A 6 -4.40 14.47 0.80
N PHE A 7 -3.94 13.74 1.82
CA PHE A 7 -3.02 12.62 1.60
C PHE A 7 -3.73 11.50 0.84
N GLN A 8 -4.97 11.19 1.22
CA GLN A 8 -5.75 10.16 0.51
C GLN A 8 -5.92 10.52 -0.96
N THR A 9 -6.29 11.76 -1.26
CA THR A 9 -6.47 12.21 -2.63
C THR A 9 -5.16 12.08 -3.43
N PHE A 10 -4.06 12.51 -2.84
CA PHE A 10 -2.75 12.42 -3.49
C PHE A 10 -2.39 10.97 -3.82
N VAL A 11 -2.54 10.07 -2.84
CA VAL A 11 -2.22 8.66 -3.03
C VAL A 11 -3.10 8.03 -4.12
N VAL A 12 -4.41 8.25 -4.05
CA VAL A 12 -5.32 7.67 -5.04
C VAL A 12 -5.02 8.20 -6.43
N ASP A 13 -4.72 9.50 -6.57
CA ASP A 13 -4.34 10.07 -7.85
C ASP A 13 -3.08 9.40 -8.42
N GLN A 14 -2.05 9.23 -7.59
CA GLN A 14 -0.81 8.61 -8.05
C GLN A 14 -1.02 7.13 -8.42
N LEU A 15 -1.74 6.38 -7.59
CA LEU A 15 -2.01 4.97 -7.88
C LEU A 15 -2.90 4.80 -9.11
N SER A 16 -3.83 5.72 -9.34
CA SER A 16 -4.72 5.67 -10.51
C SER A 16 -3.97 5.87 -11.82
N ARG A 17 -2.78 6.46 -11.78
CA ARG A 17 -1.93 6.60 -12.98
C ARG A 17 -1.31 5.28 -13.38
N VAL A 18 -1.21 4.32 -12.46
CA VAL A 18 -0.71 2.97 -12.72
C VAL A 18 -1.86 1.98 -12.86
N VAL A 19 -2.88 2.11 -12.01
CA VAL A 19 -4.05 1.24 -11.96
C VAL A 19 -5.29 2.11 -12.15
N PRO A 20 -5.76 2.29 -13.41
CA PRO A 20 -6.85 3.25 -13.69
C PRO A 20 -8.14 3.04 -12.91
N GLN A 21 -8.43 1.80 -12.49
CA GLN A 21 -9.62 1.51 -11.70
C GLN A 21 -9.37 1.46 -10.20
N ALA A 22 -8.25 2.02 -9.73
CA ALA A 22 -7.95 2.06 -8.30
C ALA A 22 -9.02 2.87 -7.57
N ARG A 23 -9.49 2.34 -6.45
CA ARG A 23 -10.50 3.02 -5.64
C ARG A 23 -10.20 2.85 -4.17
N ALA A 24 -10.60 3.84 -3.38
CA ALA A 24 -10.38 3.86 -1.94
C ALA A 24 -11.67 3.50 -1.20
N ARG A 25 -11.53 2.81 -0.06
CA ARG A 25 -12.63 2.47 0.81
C ARG A 25 -12.20 2.63 2.25
N ARG A 26 -12.96 3.39 3.02
CA ARG A 26 -12.65 3.58 4.45
C ARG A 26 -12.90 2.28 5.20
N MET A 27 -11.97 1.93 6.11
CA MET A 27 -12.10 0.74 6.93
C MET A 27 -11.23 0.87 8.18
N PHE A 28 -11.77 0.46 9.34
CA PHE A 28 -11.01 0.37 10.59
C PHE A 28 -10.16 1.60 10.91
N GLY A 29 -10.68 2.80 10.60
CA GLY A 29 -9.96 4.05 10.85
C GLY A 29 -8.90 4.38 9.82
N GLY A 30 -8.66 3.52 8.85
CA GLY A 30 -7.75 3.76 7.73
C GLY A 30 -8.48 3.74 6.41
N VAL A 31 -7.73 3.52 5.32
CA VAL A 31 -8.30 3.48 3.98
C VAL A 31 -7.67 2.31 3.23
N GLY A 32 -8.51 1.41 2.70
CA GLY A 32 -8.05 0.35 1.81
C GLY A 32 -8.08 0.82 0.36
N ILE A 33 -7.12 0.38 -0.44
CA ILE A 33 -7.05 0.69 -1.88
C ILE A 33 -7.24 -0.59 -2.65
N TYR A 34 -8.16 -0.57 -3.60
CA TYR A 34 -8.56 -1.76 -4.36
C TYR A 34 -8.41 -1.54 -5.85
N SER A 35 -8.10 -2.62 -6.56
CA SER A 35 -8.28 -2.70 -8.01
C SER A 35 -9.40 -3.72 -8.24
N GLY A 36 -10.60 -3.25 -8.58
CA GLY A 36 -11.78 -4.11 -8.60
C GLY A 36 -12.04 -4.67 -7.20
N LYS A 37 -11.96 -5.99 -7.04
CA LYS A 37 -12.14 -6.65 -5.75
C LYS A 37 -10.82 -6.96 -5.05
N VAL A 38 -9.70 -6.60 -5.64
CA VAL A 38 -8.39 -6.96 -5.12
C VAL A 38 -7.86 -5.84 -4.22
N PHE A 39 -7.71 -6.15 -2.95
CA PHE A 39 -7.20 -5.24 -1.93
C PHE A 39 -5.67 -5.33 -1.93
N PHE A 40 -4.97 -4.30 -2.43
CA PHE A 40 -3.52 -4.38 -2.60
C PHE A 40 -2.72 -3.32 -1.82
N ALA A 41 -3.39 -2.33 -1.23
CA ALA A 41 -2.70 -1.27 -0.50
C ALA A 41 -3.60 -0.71 0.58
N LEU A 42 -2.99 -0.09 1.59
CA LEU A 42 -3.77 0.59 2.62
C LEU A 42 -3.05 1.86 3.08
N ILE A 43 -3.83 2.78 3.61
CA ILE A 43 -3.32 4.00 4.22
C ILE A 43 -3.70 3.98 5.70
N ALA A 44 -2.73 4.19 6.58
CA ALA A 44 -2.96 4.31 8.01
C ALA A 44 -1.98 5.36 8.56
N ASP A 45 -2.48 6.28 9.38
CA ASP A 45 -1.66 7.38 9.95
C ASP A 45 -0.89 8.14 8.86
N ASP A 46 -1.58 8.47 7.76
CA ASP A 46 -1.01 9.17 6.61
C ASP A 46 0.27 8.50 6.10
N THR A 47 0.28 7.17 6.10
CA THR A 47 1.36 6.35 5.57
C THR A 47 0.75 5.32 4.63
N LEU A 48 1.35 5.16 3.45
CA LEU A 48 0.91 4.16 2.47
C LEU A 48 1.68 2.87 2.65
N TYR A 49 0.95 1.75 2.61
CA TYR A 49 1.53 0.41 2.70
C TYR A 49 1.04 -0.43 1.51
N PHE A 50 1.92 -1.27 0.99
CA PHE A 50 1.58 -2.22 -0.08
C PHE A 50 1.60 -3.65 0.44
N LYS A 51 0.73 -4.48 -0.13
CA LYS A 51 0.68 -5.91 0.15
C LYS A 51 1.99 -6.58 -0.25
N VAL A 52 2.52 -7.45 0.64
CA VAL A 52 3.77 -8.17 0.38
C VAL A 52 3.61 -9.67 0.57
N ASP A 53 4.47 -10.42 -0.10
CA ASP A 53 4.77 -11.81 0.20
C ASP A 53 6.27 -12.00 -0.08
N ASP A 54 6.73 -13.24 -0.13
CA ASP A 54 8.16 -13.52 -0.32
C ASP A 54 8.70 -12.97 -1.66
N SER A 55 7.82 -12.71 -2.63
CA SER A 55 8.28 -12.25 -3.95
C SER A 55 8.69 -10.78 -3.98
N ASN A 56 8.17 -9.94 -3.05
CA ASN A 56 8.45 -8.50 -3.08
C ASN A 56 8.89 -7.90 -1.74
N GLN A 57 8.83 -8.68 -0.65
CA GLN A 57 9.18 -8.14 0.66
C GLN A 57 10.62 -7.63 0.72
N ALA A 58 11.55 -8.33 0.07
CA ALA A 58 12.96 -7.95 0.09
C ALA A 58 13.20 -6.58 -0.54
N ASP A 59 12.39 -6.17 -1.52
CA ASP A 59 12.49 -4.85 -2.13
C ASP A 59 12.28 -3.74 -1.09
N PHE A 60 11.31 -3.94 -0.20
CA PHE A 60 11.01 -2.99 0.87
C PHE A 60 12.10 -2.99 1.93
N GLU A 61 12.56 -4.18 2.31
CA GLU A 61 13.61 -4.31 3.33
C GLU A 61 14.92 -3.69 2.87
N ALA A 62 15.24 -3.80 1.57
CA ALA A 62 16.42 -3.17 1.01
C ALA A 62 16.36 -1.64 1.10
N ARG A 63 15.16 -1.06 1.18
CA ARG A 63 14.95 0.37 1.37
C ARG A 63 14.70 0.70 2.85
N GLN A 64 14.92 -0.26 3.75
CA GLN A 64 14.75 -0.09 5.19
C GLN A 64 13.32 0.26 5.60
N MET A 65 12.34 -0.21 4.84
CA MET A 65 10.94 -0.04 5.17
C MET A 65 10.48 -1.18 6.06
N GLY A 66 9.54 -0.91 6.96
CA GLY A 66 9.01 -1.90 7.89
C GLY A 66 7.57 -2.28 7.63
N PRO A 67 7.10 -3.34 8.31
CA PRO A 67 5.73 -3.80 8.15
C PRO A 67 4.73 -2.90 8.86
N PHE A 68 3.47 -2.98 8.43
CA PHE A 68 2.37 -2.33 9.12
C PHE A 68 2.11 -3.04 10.44
N ARG A 69 2.07 -2.29 11.54
CA ARG A 69 1.87 -2.81 12.90
C ARG A 69 0.64 -2.14 13.51
N PRO A 70 -0.57 -2.64 13.23
CA PRO A 70 -1.79 -1.98 13.72
C PRO A 70 -1.90 -1.98 15.24
N TYR A 71 -1.21 -2.90 15.93
CA TYR A 71 -1.25 -3.01 17.39
C TYR A 71 0.09 -2.67 18.05
N GLY A 72 0.97 -1.97 17.32
CA GLY A 72 2.29 -1.60 17.84
C GLY A 72 3.29 -2.75 17.78
N TYR A 73 4.42 -2.58 18.46
CA TYR A 73 5.52 -3.54 18.37
C TYR A 73 5.24 -4.87 19.07
N GLU A 74 4.27 -4.90 20.00
CA GLU A 74 3.94 -6.10 20.74
C GLU A 74 2.83 -6.93 20.09
N GLY A 75 2.14 -6.37 19.08
CA GLY A 75 1.08 -7.07 18.38
C GLY A 75 1.57 -7.75 17.12
N GLU A 76 0.63 -8.42 16.44
CA GLU A 76 0.92 -9.06 15.16
C GLU A 76 1.23 -8.01 14.09
N VAL A 77 2.13 -8.37 13.16
CA VAL A 77 2.39 -7.55 11.99
C VAL A 77 1.51 -8.02 10.84
N MET A 78 1.10 -7.07 10.00
CA MET A 78 0.36 -7.40 8.80
C MET A 78 1.33 -7.59 7.63
N GLN A 79 0.92 -8.36 6.64
CA GLN A 79 1.73 -8.59 5.43
C GLN A 79 1.59 -7.40 4.48
N TYR A 80 1.90 -6.22 5.01
CA TYR A 80 1.90 -4.94 4.30
C TYR A 80 3.12 -4.17 4.76
N TYR A 81 3.87 -3.57 3.83
CA TYR A 81 5.08 -2.81 4.15
C TYR A 81 4.95 -1.38 3.67
N GLN A 82 5.57 -0.47 4.42
CA GLN A 82 5.54 0.96 4.11
C GLN A 82 6.21 1.23 2.77
N VAL A 83 5.55 2.05 1.96
CA VAL A 83 6.09 2.49 0.67
C VAL A 83 7.02 3.67 0.89
N PRO A 84 8.24 3.66 0.33
CA PRO A 84 9.13 4.82 0.43
C PRO A 84 8.49 6.10 -0.12
N ASP A 85 8.63 7.21 0.62
CA ASP A 85 7.97 8.47 0.26
C ASP A 85 8.39 9.00 -1.11
N ASP A 86 9.66 8.82 -1.46
CA ASP A 86 10.16 9.32 -2.75
C ASP A 86 9.48 8.64 -3.94
N LEU A 87 9.04 7.39 -3.78
CA LEU A 87 8.33 6.69 -4.84
C LEU A 87 6.95 7.29 -5.09
N LEU A 88 6.30 7.80 -4.03
CA LEU A 88 4.97 8.41 -4.20
C LEU A 88 5.01 9.66 -5.07
N GLU A 89 6.15 10.32 -5.15
CA GLU A 89 6.29 11.54 -5.93
C GLU A 89 6.76 11.26 -7.36
N ASP A 90 7.05 10.01 -7.70
CA ASP A 90 7.56 9.63 -9.01
C ASP A 90 6.80 8.40 -9.51
N VAL A 91 5.77 8.62 -10.31
CA VAL A 91 4.87 7.57 -10.78
C VAL A 91 5.63 6.48 -11.56
N GLU A 92 6.63 6.86 -12.35
CA GLU A 92 7.37 5.86 -13.14
C GLU A 92 8.23 4.97 -12.24
N ALA A 93 8.83 5.52 -11.19
CA ALA A 93 9.56 4.73 -10.21
C ALA A 93 8.62 3.87 -9.36
N LEU A 94 7.41 4.38 -9.08
CA LEU A 94 6.41 3.69 -8.30
C LEU A 94 5.78 2.50 -9.05
N ARG A 95 5.70 2.59 -10.37
CA ARG A 95 4.96 1.62 -11.19
C ARG A 95 5.32 0.16 -10.91
N PRO A 96 6.61 -0.26 -10.94
CA PRO A 96 6.93 -1.67 -10.68
C PRO A 96 6.54 -2.12 -9.28
N TRP A 97 6.58 -1.22 -8.29
CA TRP A 97 6.17 -1.56 -6.92
C TRP A 97 4.67 -1.81 -6.83
N VAL A 98 3.88 -1.00 -7.52
CA VAL A 98 2.42 -1.20 -7.58
C VAL A 98 2.09 -2.49 -8.30
N GLU A 99 2.76 -2.75 -9.42
CA GLU A 99 2.49 -3.96 -10.21
C GLU A 99 2.78 -5.22 -9.40
N LYS A 100 3.88 -5.24 -8.65
CA LYS A 100 4.21 -6.38 -7.80
C LYS A 100 3.20 -6.54 -6.66
N ALA A 101 2.82 -5.44 -6.01
CA ALA A 101 1.84 -5.49 -4.92
C ALA A 101 0.49 -6.02 -5.42
N LEU A 102 0.08 -5.58 -6.61
CA LEU A 102 -1.17 -6.03 -7.20
C LEU A 102 -1.11 -7.52 -7.54
N ALA A 103 0.02 -7.99 -8.06
CA ALA A 103 0.20 -9.41 -8.35
C ALA A 103 0.16 -10.26 -7.08
N VAL A 104 0.81 -9.80 -6.02
CA VAL A 104 0.78 -10.48 -4.71
C VAL A 104 -0.64 -10.57 -4.19
N ALA A 105 -1.37 -9.45 -4.22
CA ALA A 105 -2.74 -9.40 -3.70
C ALA A 105 -3.68 -10.26 -4.55
N THR A 106 -3.47 -10.32 -5.85
CA THR A 106 -4.26 -11.15 -6.75
C THR A 106 -4.09 -12.63 -6.41
N ARG A 107 -2.84 -13.06 -6.17
CA ARG A 107 -2.59 -14.45 -5.75
C ARG A 107 -3.23 -14.77 -4.41
N ALA A 108 -3.17 -13.82 -3.46
CA ALA A 108 -3.70 -14.03 -2.12
C ALA A 108 -5.23 -14.10 -2.09
N SER A 109 -5.90 -13.54 -3.09
CA SER A 109 -7.37 -13.50 -3.13
C SER A 109 -8.01 -14.71 -3.80
N LYS A 110 -7.20 -15.65 -4.26
CA LYS A 110 -7.72 -16.87 -4.90
C LYS A 110 -8.11 -17.93 -3.89
#